data_6dce34306978f143ff6dbf0890acf879
#
_entry.id   6dce34306978f143ff6dbf0890acf879
#
_cell.length_a   1.000
_cell.length_b   1.000
_cell.length_c   1.000
_cell.angle_alpha   90.00
_cell.angle_beta   90.00
_cell.angle_gamma   90.00
#
_symmetry.space_group_name_H-M   'P 1'
#
loop_
_entity.id
_entity.type
_entity.pdbx_description
1 polymer ?
#
loop_
_entity_poly.entity_id
_entity_poly.type
_entity_poly.pdbx_seq_one_letter_code
_entity_poly.pdbx_strand_id
1 'polypeptide(L)'
;MRKTQALALTALIAATTPALAATSLTGAGSSWDYPFFSKAFYEYGKSHSDVQINYQSIGSGGGIQQFTQRTVDFGATDVPMNPSEVAAAEKSGGPVLQVPVVLGGVSIAYNVPGVGNGIHLTPAIVADIFLGKITSWNDPAIAKLNPSTKFPNLSIVVVHRSDGSGTTYTVTDFLSRVSPEWASKVGKGKNVTWLASSAVGGKGNEGVAGQISNSPGAIGYVELAYVIENHMPAAALLNRGGKYVEDGPSGVRAAAATKPEVSATNFSIVDSNCAACYPIAGYSWVVVYQNPADKERGKVLKDLLSWVASPNGQEIAGGLDYVPLPENVQALAQKTLAQMHV
;
A
#
# COMPACT_ATOMS: atom_id res chain seq x y z
N MET A 1 3.90 49.88 73.87
CA MET A 1 3.05 49.90 72.67
C MET A 1 3.73 49.02 71.62
N ARG A 2 3.29 47.78 71.43
CA ARG A 2 3.79 46.88 70.41
C ARG A 2 2.75 46.85 69.26
N LYS A 3 3.16 47.29 68.07
CA LYS A 3 2.35 47.21 66.85
C LYS A 3 2.50 45.82 66.21
N THR A 4 1.43 45.07 66.21
CA THR A 4 1.30 43.80 65.48
C THR A 4 0.99 44.10 64.02
N GLN A 5 1.89 43.75 63.11
CA GLN A 5 1.63 43.79 61.68
C GLN A 5 1.02 42.43 61.26
N ALA A 6 -0.23 42.45 60.76
CA ALA A 6 -0.87 41.27 60.16
C ALA A 6 -0.41 41.12 58.70
N LEU A 7 0.27 40.04 58.39
CA LEU A 7 0.59 39.65 57.04
C LEU A 7 -0.61 38.94 56.39
N ALA A 8 -1.23 39.56 55.41
CA ALA A 8 -2.28 38.94 54.59
C ALA A 8 -1.60 38.01 53.52
N LEU A 9 -1.78 36.70 53.69
CA LEU A 9 -1.33 35.71 52.73
C LEU A 9 -2.41 35.56 51.64
N THR A 10 -2.18 36.12 50.45
CA THR A 10 -3.08 35.97 49.29
C THR A 10 -2.75 34.60 48.63
N ALA A 11 -3.59 33.61 48.82
CA ALA A 11 -3.47 32.32 48.14
C ALA A 11 -3.90 32.48 46.67
N LEU A 12 -2.93 32.38 45.75
CA LEU A 12 -3.14 32.31 44.31
C LEU A 12 -3.62 30.91 43.95
N ILE A 13 -4.93 30.73 43.75
CA ILE A 13 -5.51 29.48 43.23
C ILE A 13 -5.17 29.40 41.73
N ALA A 14 -4.15 28.67 41.37
CA ALA A 14 -3.88 28.33 39.96
C ALA A 14 -5.00 27.38 39.51
N ALA A 15 -5.89 27.86 38.68
CA ALA A 15 -6.88 27.03 37.99
C ALA A 15 -6.13 26.15 36.96
N THR A 16 -5.86 24.90 37.35
CA THR A 16 -5.39 23.88 36.41
C THR A 16 -6.56 23.51 35.51
N THR A 17 -6.61 24.05 34.31
CA THR A 17 -7.47 23.51 33.26
C THR A 17 -7.08 22.05 33.03
N PRO A 18 -8.03 21.07 33.13
CA PRO A 18 -7.71 19.70 32.78
C PRO A 18 -7.30 19.69 31.29
N ALA A 19 -6.07 19.27 31.00
CA ALA A 19 -5.68 18.94 29.67
C ALA A 19 -6.60 17.77 29.25
N LEU A 20 -7.47 17.98 28.26
CA LEU A 20 -8.22 16.89 27.65
C LEU A 20 -7.20 15.88 27.16
N ALA A 21 -7.30 14.64 27.63
CA ALA A 21 -6.42 13.58 27.19
C ALA A 21 -6.63 13.38 25.68
N ALA A 22 -5.53 13.41 24.92
CA ALA A 22 -5.58 13.21 23.47
C ALA A 22 -6.20 11.84 23.16
N THR A 23 -7.13 11.79 22.20
CA THR A 23 -7.66 10.53 21.69
C THR A 23 -6.59 9.84 20.88
N SER A 24 -6.19 8.64 21.29
CA SER A 24 -5.18 7.85 20.59
C SER A 24 -5.87 6.84 19.66
N LEU A 25 -5.57 6.91 18.37
CA LEU A 25 -5.97 5.92 17.37
C LEU A 25 -4.77 5.04 16.99
N THR A 26 -5.01 3.75 16.80
CA THR A 26 -4.01 2.79 16.33
C THR A 26 -4.47 2.12 15.05
N GLY A 27 -3.59 2.08 14.06
CA GLY A 27 -3.79 1.34 12.83
C GLY A 27 -2.62 0.42 12.53
N ALA A 28 -2.85 -0.61 11.75
CA ALA A 28 -1.79 -1.50 11.32
C ALA A 28 -2.09 -2.10 9.94
N GLY A 29 -1.06 -2.45 9.19
CA GLY A 29 -1.24 -3.20 7.96
C GLY A 29 -0.28 -2.82 6.85
N SER A 30 -0.85 -2.48 5.71
CA SER A 30 -0.16 -2.23 4.45
C SER A 30 1.10 -1.36 4.61
N SER A 31 2.23 -1.87 4.12
CA SER A 31 3.43 -1.06 3.94
C SER A 31 3.34 -0.18 2.68
N TRP A 32 2.46 -0.52 1.74
CA TRP A 32 2.13 0.35 0.61
C TRP A 32 1.64 1.72 1.08
N ASP A 33 0.71 1.75 2.05
CA ASP A 33 0.10 2.99 2.55
C ASP A 33 1.00 3.79 3.49
N TYR A 34 2.08 3.19 3.99
CA TYR A 34 2.87 3.79 5.08
C TYR A 34 3.41 5.19 4.78
N PRO A 35 4.03 5.48 3.60
CA PRO A 35 4.47 6.83 3.26
C PRO A 35 3.31 7.82 3.20
N PHE A 36 2.19 7.43 2.57
CA PHE A 36 0.99 8.26 2.47
C PHE A 36 0.38 8.53 3.85
N PHE A 37 0.13 7.49 4.65
CA PHE A 37 -0.45 7.65 5.99
C PHE A 37 0.44 8.45 6.94
N SER A 38 1.75 8.25 6.89
CA SER A 38 2.69 9.02 7.72
C SER A 38 2.54 10.52 7.46
N LYS A 39 2.47 10.92 6.20
CA LYS A 39 2.29 12.33 5.83
C LYS A 39 0.88 12.82 6.11
N ALA A 40 -0.14 12.07 5.72
CA ALA A 40 -1.55 12.45 5.92
C ALA A 40 -1.89 12.60 7.41
N PHE A 41 -1.47 11.66 8.26
CA PHE A 41 -1.74 11.73 9.70
C PHE A 41 -0.98 12.87 10.38
N TYR A 42 0.23 13.16 9.93
CA TYR A 42 0.96 14.34 10.39
C TYR A 42 0.23 15.65 10.02
N GLU A 43 -0.25 15.77 8.78
CA GLU A 43 -0.97 16.97 8.33
C GLU A 43 -2.32 17.12 9.05
N TYR A 44 -3.05 16.02 9.24
CA TYR A 44 -4.30 16.00 10.01
C TYR A 44 -4.07 16.47 11.46
N GLY A 45 -3.02 15.97 12.11
CA GLY A 45 -2.67 16.31 13.49
C GLY A 45 -2.36 17.79 13.72
N LYS A 46 -1.95 18.55 12.68
CA LYS A 46 -1.71 20.00 12.81
C LYS A 46 -2.98 20.78 13.16
N SER A 47 -4.14 20.33 12.70
CA SER A 47 -5.45 20.94 12.97
C SER A 47 -6.26 20.19 14.03
N HIS A 48 -5.80 19.02 14.49
CA HIS A 48 -6.44 18.15 15.45
C HIS A 48 -5.44 17.72 16.52
N SER A 49 -4.93 18.69 17.29
CA SER A 49 -3.88 18.47 18.30
C SER A 49 -4.32 17.58 19.48
N ASP A 50 -5.61 17.34 19.61
CA ASP A 50 -6.26 16.41 20.55
C ASP A 50 -6.34 14.97 20.04
N VAL A 51 -5.81 14.68 18.82
CA VAL A 51 -5.79 13.35 18.21
C VAL A 51 -4.35 12.90 17.99
N GLN A 52 -4.00 11.72 18.51
CA GLN A 52 -2.74 11.04 18.22
C GLN A 52 -3.01 9.80 17.39
N ILE A 53 -2.30 9.65 16.28
CA ILE A 53 -2.48 8.51 15.36
C ILE A 53 -1.17 7.75 15.25
N ASN A 54 -1.22 6.45 15.56
CA ASN A 54 -0.09 5.53 15.45
C ASN A 54 -0.40 4.48 14.39
N TYR A 55 0.51 4.30 13.42
CA TYR A 55 0.35 3.30 12.37
C TYR A 55 1.55 2.36 12.31
N GLN A 56 1.28 1.05 12.24
CA GLN A 56 2.30 0.01 12.16
C GLN A 56 2.34 -0.60 10.76
N SER A 57 3.44 -0.39 10.04
CA SER A 57 3.73 -1.01 8.74
C SER A 57 4.14 -2.48 8.96
N ILE A 58 3.17 -3.41 8.89
CA ILE A 58 3.39 -4.84 9.16
C ILE A 58 2.87 -5.76 8.05
N GLY A 59 2.46 -5.16 6.93
CA GLY A 59 1.85 -5.82 5.79
C GLY A 59 0.35 -6.08 5.95
N SER A 60 -0.34 -6.19 4.82
CA SER A 60 -1.81 -6.34 4.74
C SER A 60 -2.32 -7.51 5.58
N GLY A 61 -1.64 -8.65 5.54
CA GLY A 61 -2.03 -9.83 6.33
C GLY A 61 -1.96 -9.59 7.83
N GLY A 62 -0.89 -8.94 8.30
CA GLY A 62 -0.73 -8.55 9.71
C GLY A 62 -1.79 -7.54 10.14
N GLY A 63 -2.11 -6.55 9.28
CA GLY A 63 -3.15 -5.58 9.54
C GLY A 63 -4.54 -6.20 9.66
N ILE A 64 -4.92 -7.07 8.73
CA ILE A 64 -6.19 -7.82 8.80
C ILE A 64 -6.25 -8.69 10.07
N GLN A 65 -5.14 -9.34 10.43
CA GLN A 65 -5.07 -10.15 11.64
C GLN A 65 -5.29 -9.32 12.91
N GLN A 66 -4.55 -8.21 13.06
CA GLN A 66 -4.69 -7.33 14.24
C GLN A 66 -6.08 -6.68 14.31
N PHE A 67 -6.62 -6.26 13.16
CA PHE A 67 -8.00 -5.77 13.07
C PHE A 67 -9.02 -6.82 13.53
N THR A 68 -8.90 -8.05 13.02
CA THR A 68 -9.76 -9.18 13.40
C THR A 68 -9.66 -9.50 14.90
N GLN A 69 -8.45 -9.38 15.50
CA GLN A 69 -8.22 -9.55 16.93
C GLN A 69 -8.63 -8.33 17.75
N ARG A 70 -9.05 -7.22 17.13
CA ARG A 70 -9.45 -5.97 17.76
C ARG A 70 -8.34 -5.33 18.61
N THR A 71 -7.09 -5.52 18.22
CA THR A 71 -5.92 -4.90 18.84
C THR A 71 -5.56 -3.55 18.24
N VAL A 72 -6.22 -3.17 17.13
CA VAL A 72 -6.12 -1.86 16.48
C VAL A 72 -7.51 -1.34 16.13
N ASP A 73 -7.64 -0.02 15.93
CA ASP A 73 -8.90 0.63 15.57
C ASP A 73 -9.24 0.43 14.10
N PHE A 74 -8.22 0.33 13.24
CA PHE A 74 -8.38 0.04 11.81
C PHE A 74 -7.24 -0.81 11.27
N GLY A 75 -7.55 -1.61 10.26
CA GLY A 75 -6.56 -2.32 9.46
C GLY A 75 -6.37 -1.65 8.10
N ALA A 76 -5.20 -1.81 7.46
CA ALA A 76 -4.98 -1.37 6.09
C ALA A 76 -4.45 -2.51 5.20
N THR A 77 -4.90 -2.55 3.94
CA THR A 77 -4.62 -3.64 3.01
C THR A 77 -4.72 -3.18 1.56
N ASP A 78 -3.77 -3.59 0.69
CA ASP A 78 -3.74 -3.22 -0.73
C ASP A 78 -4.73 -4.05 -1.57
N VAL A 79 -5.48 -4.90 -0.94
CA VAL A 79 -6.54 -5.71 -1.54
C VAL A 79 -7.63 -5.94 -0.49
N PRO A 80 -8.92 -5.86 -0.85
CA PRO A 80 -9.99 -6.13 0.10
C PRO A 80 -9.85 -7.48 0.80
N MET A 81 -10.39 -7.55 2.00
CA MET A 81 -10.52 -8.82 2.72
C MET A 81 -11.31 -9.82 1.87
N ASN A 82 -10.82 -11.05 1.82
CA ASN A 82 -11.55 -12.13 1.20
C ASN A 82 -12.75 -12.59 2.09
N PRO A 83 -13.69 -13.40 1.56
CA PRO A 83 -14.88 -13.80 2.33
C PRO A 83 -14.58 -14.47 3.67
N SER A 84 -13.51 -15.25 3.77
CA SER A 84 -13.12 -15.91 5.04
C SER A 84 -12.54 -14.93 6.06
N GLU A 85 -11.77 -13.96 5.60
CA GLU A 85 -11.24 -12.87 6.44
C GLU A 85 -12.38 -11.97 6.95
N VAL A 86 -13.34 -11.62 6.07
CA VAL A 86 -14.55 -10.86 6.45
C VAL A 86 -15.33 -11.61 7.51
N ALA A 87 -15.65 -12.89 7.27
CA ALA A 87 -16.43 -13.71 8.21
C ALA A 87 -15.72 -13.84 9.59
N ALA A 88 -14.39 -13.96 9.60
CA ALA A 88 -13.62 -14.02 10.84
C ALA A 88 -13.68 -12.69 11.61
N ALA A 89 -13.54 -11.56 10.93
CA ALA A 89 -13.62 -10.24 11.54
C ALA A 89 -15.04 -9.93 12.04
N GLU A 90 -16.07 -10.25 11.25
CA GLU A 90 -17.48 -10.05 11.64
C GLU A 90 -17.87 -10.87 12.86
N LYS A 91 -17.34 -12.09 12.99
CA LYS A 91 -17.52 -12.90 14.21
C LYS A 91 -16.89 -12.26 15.43
N SER A 92 -15.80 -11.51 15.25
CA SER A 92 -15.06 -10.86 16.34
C SER A 92 -15.66 -9.53 16.78
N GLY A 93 -16.11 -8.69 15.83
CA GLY A 93 -16.49 -7.30 16.11
C GLY A 93 -17.75 -6.79 15.42
N GLY A 94 -18.47 -7.64 14.68
CA GLY A 94 -19.65 -7.25 13.90
C GLY A 94 -19.32 -6.78 12.48
N PRO A 95 -20.29 -6.21 11.75
CA PRO A 95 -20.14 -5.87 10.33
C PRO A 95 -18.92 -5.03 10.03
N VAL A 96 -18.23 -5.37 8.93
CA VAL A 96 -16.98 -4.74 8.48
C VAL A 96 -17.26 -3.84 7.28
N LEU A 97 -16.69 -2.64 7.30
CA LEU A 97 -16.64 -1.73 6.17
C LEU A 97 -15.24 -1.72 5.58
N GLN A 98 -15.16 -1.74 4.25
CA GLN A 98 -13.90 -1.69 3.50
C GLN A 98 -13.91 -0.43 2.65
N VAL A 99 -13.00 0.49 2.93
CA VAL A 99 -12.97 1.85 2.41
C VAL A 99 -11.74 2.03 1.53
N PRO A 100 -11.88 2.35 0.23
CA PRO A 100 -10.71 2.67 -0.59
C PRO A 100 -10.09 3.99 -0.13
N VAL A 101 -8.76 4.07 -0.08
CA VAL A 101 -8.05 5.26 0.45
C VAL A 101 -7.08 5.90 -0.53
N VAL A 102 -6.46 5.11 -1.41
CA VAL A 102 -5.47 5.62 -2.38
C VAL A 102 -5.26 4.61 -3.50
N LEU A 103 -4.66 5.03 -4.63
CA LEU A 103 -4.15 4.15 -5.67
C LEU A 103 -2.64 4.27 -5.79
N GLY A 104 -2.02 3.22 -6.32
CA GLY A 104 -0.60 3.22 -6.65
C GLY A 104 -0.27 2.16 -7.69
N GLY A 105 0.99 2.15 -8.10
CA GLY A 105 1.59 1.14 -8.96
C GLY A 105 2.53 0.22 -8.20
N VAL A 106 2.77 -0.96 -8.76
CA VAL A 106 3.80 -1.86 -8.28
C VAL A 106 4.86 -2.01 -9.35
N SER A 107 6.00 -1.40 -9.10
CA SER A 107 7.15 -1.42 -10.01
C SER A 107 7.86 -2.78 -9.95
N ILE A 108 8.33 -3.26 -11.09
CA ILE A 108 9.30 -4.34 -11.18
C ILE A 108 10.69 -3.71 -11.13
N ALA A 109 11.22 -3.60 -9.91
CA ALA A 109 12.50 -2.96 -9.63
C ALA A 109 13.65 -3.98 -9.71
N TYR A 110 14.85 -3.51 -10.06
CA TYR A 110 16.02 -4.35 -10.21
C TYR A 110 17.31 -3.65 -9.80
N ASN A 111 18.38 -4.44 -9.63
CA ASN A 111 19.73 -3.96 -9.38
C ASN A 111 20.71 -4.69 -10.29
N VAL A 112 21.01 -4.10 -11.45
CA VAL A 112 21.97 -4.66 -12.41
C VAL A 112 23.07 -3.65 -12.66
N PRO A 113 24.31 -3.91 -12.22
CA PRO A 113 25.42 -2.98 -12.40
C PRO A 113 25.60 -2.55 -13.86
N GLY A 114 25.62 -1.25 -14.10
CA GLY A 114 25.79 -0.66 -15.43
C GLY A 114 24.55 -0.64 -16.32
N VAL A 115 23.39 -1.08 -15.81
CA VAL A 115 22.11 -1.02 -16.49
C VAL A 115 21.24 0.08 -15.86
N GLY A 116 20.80 1.03 -16.68
CA GLY A 116 19.95 2.16 -16.25
C GLY A 116 18.49 1.78 -16.05
N ASN A 117 17.65 2.79 -15.81
CA ASN A 117 16.20 2.66 -15.67
C ASN A 117 15.52 2.28 -17.00
N GLY A 118 14.33 1.71 -16.94
CA GLY A 118 13.41 1.58 -18.07
C GLY A 118 13.73 0.40 -19.01
N ILE A 119 14.40 -0.67 -18.55
CA ILE A 119 14.51 -1.86 -19.40
C ILE A 119 13.13 -2.39 -19.77
N HIS A 120 12.99 -2.86 -20.99
CA HIS A 120 11.74 -3.42 -21.51
C HIS A 120 11.58 -4.87 -21.06
N LEU A 121 10.49 -5.17 -20.39
CA LEU A 121 10.08 -6.53 -20.06
C LEU A 121 8.65 -6.80 -20.54
N THR A 122 8.42 -7.96 -21.14
CA THR A 122 7.07 -8.43 -21.43
C THR A 122 6.49 -9.15 -20.20
N PRO A 123 5.14 -9.22 -20.09
CA PRO A 123 4.49 -10.02 -19.04
C PRO A 123 4.99 -11.46 -18.95
N ALA A 124 5.23 -12.09 -20.10
CA ALA A 124 5.75 -13.46 -20.16
C ALA A 124 7.16 -13.57 -19.55
N ILE A 125 8.06 -12.63 -19.86
CA ILE A 125 9.42 -12.62 -19.29
C ILE A 125 9.39 -12.38 -17.79
N VAL A 126 8.54 -11.46 -17.31
CA VAL A 126 8.35 -11.25 -15.86
C VAL A 126 7.89 -12.56 -15.21
N ALA A 127 6.90 -13.23 -15.77
CA ALA A 127 6.40 -14.50 -15.25
C ALA A 127 7.50 -15.60 -15.25
N ASP A 128 8.27 -15.71 -16.33
CA ASP A 128 9.35 -16.72 -16.45
C ASP A 128 10.50 -16.44 -15.48
N ILE A 129 10.80 -15.19 -15.17
CA ILE A 129 11.78 -14.84 -14.12
C ILE A 129 11.26 -15.32 -12.75
N PHE A 130 10.03 -14.96 -12.39
CA PHE A 130 9.47 -15.34 -11.09
C PHE A 130 9.16 -16.84 -10.97
N LEU A 131 8.98 -17.55 -12.09
CA LEU A 131 8.92 -19.02 -12.14
C LEU A 131 10.32 -19.69 -12.04
N GLY A 132 11.40 -18.90 -12.10
CA GLY A 132 12.77 -19.43 -12.08
C GLY A 132 13.23 -20.07 -13.38
N LYS A 133 12.60 -19.77 -14.52
CA LYS A 133 12.97 -20.26 -15.85
C LYS A 133 14.06 -19.39 -16.49
N ILE A 134 13.95 -18.07 -16.35
CA ILE A 134 14.98 -17.12 -16.73
C ILE A 134 15.79 -16.82 -15.48
N THR A 135 17.06 -17.23 -15.48
CA THR A 135 17.93 -17.19 -14.29
C THR A 135 19.17 -16.31 -14.46
N SER A 136 19.34 -15.69 -15.62
CA SER A 136 20.47 -14.79 -15.90
C SER A 136 20.02 -13.53 -16.63
N TRP A 137 20.64 -12.41 -16.31
CA TRP A 137 20.32 -11.11 -16.93
C TRP A 137 20.69 -11.04 -18.41
N ASN A 138 21.72 -11.76 -18.86
CA ASN A 138 22.09 -11.83 -20.27
C ASN A 138 21.29 -12.87 -21.07
N ASP A 139 20.15 -13.34 -20.54
CA ASP A 139 19.26 -14.23 -21.26
C ASP A 139 18.84 -13.61 -22.60
N PRO A 140 18.89 -14.37 -23.72
CA PRO A 140 18.53 -13.86 -25.05
C PRO A 140 17.12 -13.26 -25.13
N ALA A 141 16.17 -13.73 -24.31
CA ALA A 141 14.81 -13.19 -24.26
C ALA A 141 14.76 -11.75 -23.71
N ILE A 142 15.59 -11.45 -22.70
CA ILE A 142 15.74 -10.09 -22.16
C ILE A 142 16.53 -9.21 -23.14
N ALA A 143 17.66 -9.70 -23.61
CA ALA A 143 18.55 -8.95 -24.51
C ALA A 143 17.87 -8.52 -25.82
N LYS A 144 17.04 -9.38 -26.39
CA LYS A 144 16.27 -9.10 -27.63
C LYS A 144 15.33 -7.91 -27.50
N LEU A 145 14.75 -7.68 -26.31
CA LEU A 145 13.85 -6.55 -26.05
C LEU A 145 14.62 -5.25 -25.79
N ASN A 146 15.91 -5.34 -25.48
CA ASN A 146 16.77 -4.23 -25.07
C ASN A 146 18.06 -4.17 -25.88
N PRO A 147 18.02 -4.02 -27.22
CA PRO A 147 19.18 -4.15 -28.10
C PRO A 147 20.28 -3.12 -27.84
N SER A 148 19.97 -1.99 -27.23
CA SER A 148 20.93 -0.95 -26.84
C SER A 148 21.59 -1.20 -25.46
N THR A 149 21.11 -2.19 -24.69
CA THR A 149 21.59 -2.48 -23.34
C THR A 149 22.48 -3.71 -23.33
N LYS A 150 23.71 -3.58 -22.82
CA LYS A 150 24.61 -4.71 -22.62
C LYS A 150 24.43 -5.29 -21.21
N PHE A 151 23.69 -6.38 -21.13
CA PHE A 151 23.51 -7.09 -19.85
C PHE A 151 24.74 -7.90 -19.49
N PRO A 152 25.16 -7.87 -18.20
CA PRO A 152 26.25 -8.72 -17.70
C PRO A 152 25.77 -10.18 -17.61
N ASN A 153 26.72 -11.12 -17.66
CA ASN A 153 26.46 -12.49 -17.26
C ASN A 153 26.35 -12.57 -15.73
N LEU A 154 25.18 -12.27 -15.22
CA LEU A 154 24.89 -12.14 -13.80
C LEU A 154 23.60 -12.91 -13.48
N SER A 155 23.65 -13.75 -12.45
CA SER A 155 22.50 -14.52 -12.01
C SER A 155 21.38 -13.61 -11.49
N ILE A 156 20.15 -13.97 -11.79
CA ILE A 156 18.96 -13.30 -11.27
C ILE A 156 18.66 -13.81 -9.85
N VAL A 157 18.48 -12.87 -8.91
CA VAL A 157 17.97 -13.11 -7.56
C VAL A 157 16.55 -12.53 -7.46
N VAL A 158 15.57 -13.41 -7.30
CA VAL A 158 14.17 -12.97 -7.17
C VAL A 158 13.91 -12.52 -5.74
N VAL A 159 13.48 -11.27 -5.57
CA VAL A 159 13.14 -10.72 -4.25
C VAL A 159 11.62 -10.60 -4.12
N HIS A 160 11.08 -11.17 -3.04
CA HIS A 160 9.65 -11.19 -2.78
C HIS A 160 9.32 -10.78 -1.34
N ARG A 161 8.04 -10.60 -1.03
CA ARG A 161 7.58 -10.32 0.34
C ARG A 161 7.61 -11.58 1.19
N SER A 162 8.14 -11.45 2.41
CA SER A 162 8.15 -12.53 3.41
C SER A 162 6.95 -12.48 4.36
N ASP A 163 6.17 -11.41 4.33
CA ASP A 163 4.95 -11.19 5.10
C ASP A 163 3.69 -11.33 4.23
N GLY A 164 2.52 -11.42 4.84
CA GLY A 164 1.24 -11.38 4.15
C GLY A 164 1.00 -10.01 3.51
N SER A 165 1.07 -9.93 2.17
CA SER A 165 1.20 -8.68 1.42
C SER A 165 0.11 -8.49 0.37
N GLY A 166 -0.55 -7.34 0.38
CA GLY A 166 -1.43 -6.94 -0.71
C GLY A 166 -0.66 -6.60 -1.99
N THR A 167 0.57 -6.06 -1.87
CA THR A 167 1.48 -5.85 -3.02
C THR A 167 1.79 -7.19 -3.71
N THR A 168 2.06 -8.25 -2.92
CA THR A 168 2.19 -9.63 -3.45
C THR A 168 0.92 -10.08 -4.17
N TYR A 169 -0.27 -9.81 -3.58
CA TYR A 169 -1.52 -10.17 -4.24
C TYR A 169 -1.67 -9.47 -5.58
N THR A 170 -1.38 -8.17 -5.67
CA THR A 170 -1.50 -7.37 -6.90
C THR A 170 -0.59 -7.91 -8.01
N VAL A 171 0.67 -8.22 -7.68
CA VAL A 171 1.62 -8.82 -8.63
C VAL A 171 1.21 -10.24 -9.03
N THR A 172 0.78 -11.06 -8.08
CA THR A 172 0.37 -12.44 -8.39
C THR A 172 -0.97 -12.50 -9.13
N ASP A 173 -1.89 -11.53 -8.96
CA ASP A 173 -3.06 -11.35 -9.81
C ASP A 173 -2.64 -11.03 -11.26
N PHE A 174 -1.65 -10.12 -11.44
CA PHE A 174 -1.08 -9.83 -12.75
C PHE A 174 -0.46 -11.08 -13.38
N LEU A 175 0.45 -11.76 -12.68
CA LEU A 175 1.13 -12.95 -13.20
C LEU A 175 0.15 -14.07 -13.54
N SER A 176 -0.92 -14.24 -12.75
CA SER A 176 -1.98 -15.24 -13.03
C SER A 176 -2.80 -14.91 -14.28
N ARG A 177 -2.94 -13.63 -14.64
CA ARG A 177 -3.65 -13.22 -15.86
C ARG A 177 -2.82 -13.40 -17.11
N VAL A 178 -1.51 -13.17 -17.01
CA VAL A 178 -0.60 -13.12 -18.18
C VAL A 178 0.15 -14.44 -18.42
N SER A 179 0.14 -15.37 -17.46
CA SER A 179 0.81 -16.66 -17.55
C SER A 179 -0.08 -17.79 -17.05
N PRO A 180 -0.61 -18.64 -17.94
CA PRO A 180 -1.36 -19.84 -17.54
C PRO A 180 -0.56 -20.79 -16.65
N GLU A 181 0.75 -20.87 -16.87
CA GLU A 181 1.64 -21.69 -16.05
C GLU A 181 1.76 -21.15 -14.63
N TRP A 182 1.92 -19.82 -14.46
CA TRP A 182 1.89 -19.21 -13.15
C TRP A 182 0.55 -19.47 -12.46
N ALA A 183 -0.57 -19.24 -13.17
CA ALA A 183 -1.91 -19.45 -12.63
C ALA A 183 -2.14 -20.87 -12.11
N SER A 184 -1.59 -21.88 -12.82
CA SER A 184 -1.76 -23.28 -12.44
C SER A 184 -0.81 -23.76 -11.35
N LYS A 185 0.45 -23.25 -11.32
CA LYS A 185 1.49 -23.71 -10.39
C LYS A 185 1.56 -22.91 -9.10
N VAL A 186 1.26 -21.63 -9.15
CA VAL A 186 1.41 -20.68 -8.02
C VAL A 186 0.08 -20.04 -7.66
N GLY A 187 -0.65 -19.50 -8.65
CA GLY A 187 -1.89 -18.76 -8.45
C GLY A 187 -1.65 -17.35 -7.90
N LYS A 188 -2.67 -16.78 -7.23
CA LYS A 188 -2.63 -15.46 -6.63
C LYS A 188 -2.98 -15.50 -5.15
N GLY A 189 -2.36 -14.62 -4.37
CA GLY A 189 -2.60 -14.53 -2.93
C GLY A 189 -1.72 -13.50 -2.24
N LYS A 190 -2.06 -13.16 -1.00
CA LYS A 190 -1.21 -12.35 -0.12
C LYS A 190 0.06 -13.08 0.30
N ASN A 191 0.03 -14.42 0.23
CA ASN A 191 1.15 -15.34 0.41
C ASN A 191 1.05 -16.42 -0.67
N VAL A 192 2.17 -16.72 -1.32
CA VAL A 192 2.27 -17.79 -2.33
C VAL A 192 3.59 -18.53 -2.15
N THR A 193 3.68 -19.74 -2.73
CA THR A 193 4.94 -20.47 -2.80
C THR A 193 5.74 -20.00 -4.02
N TRP A 194 6.89 -19.39 -3.78
CA TRP A 194 7.79 -18.93 -4.83
C TRP A 194 8.59 -20.09 -5.40
N LEU A 195 8.67 -20.21 -6.74
CA LEU A 195 9.28 -21.34 -7.41
C LEU A 195 10.74 -21.07 -7.83
N ALA A 196 11.16 -19.82 -7.95
CA ALA A 196 12.56 -19.50 -8.26
C ALA A 196 13.46 -19.96 -7.11
N SER A 197 14.46 -20.78 -7.42
CA SER A 197 15.42 -21.31 -6.43
C SER A 197 16.31 -20.22 -5.81
N SER A 198 16.43 -19.07 -6.48
CA SER A 198 17.15 -17.89 -6.01
C SER A 198 16.27 -16.93 -5.20
N ALA A 199 15.02 -17.31 -4.87
CA ALA A 199 14.08 -16.41 -4.22
C ALA A 199 14.49 -16.10 -2.78
N VAL A 200 14.46 -14.80 -2.42
CA VAL A 200 14.75 -14.28 -1.08
C VAL A 200 13.63 -13.37 -0.61
N GLY A 201 13.32 -13.40 0.69
CA GLY A 201 12.24 -12.64 1.27
C GLY A 201 12.68 -11.31 1.88
N GLY A 202 11.90 -10.23 1.64
CA GLY A 202 12.00 -8.95 2.34
C GLY A 202 10.69 -8.66 3.09
N LYS A 203 10.77 -8.16 4.33
CA LYS A 203 9.59 -7.78 5.10
C LYS A 203 9.16 -6.36 4.73
N GLY A 204 7.90 -6.17 4.36
CA GLY A 204 7.38 -4.88 3.90
C GLY A 204 7.90 -4.49 2.51
N ASN A 205 7.42 -3.38 1.95
CA ASN A 205 8.01 -2.79 0.73
C ASN A 205 9.44 -2.29 1.01
N GLU A 206 9.67 -1.73 2.19
CA GLU A 206 10.99 -1.28 2.67
C GLU A 206 12.03 -2.41 2.69
N GLY A 207 11.64 -3.60 3.17
CA GLY A 207 12.54 -4.75 3.21
C GLY A 207 12.86 -5.30 1.82
N VAL A 208 11.88 -5.31 0.90
CA VAL A 208 12.12 -5.71 -0.50
C VAL A 208 13.00 -4.68 -1.21
N ALA A 209 12.72 -3.38 -1.06
CA ALA A 209 13.55 -2.30 -1.62
C ALA A 209 15.01 -2.41 -1.13
N GLY A 210 15.20 -2.61 0.18
CA GLY A 210 16.53 -2.81 0.77
C GLY A 210 17.26 -4.03 0.22
N GLN A 211 16.58 -5.17 0.07
CA GLN A 211 17.18 -6.39 -0.52
C GLN A 211 17.60 -6.17 -1.98
N ILE A 212 16.74 -5.55 -2.79
CA ILE A 212 17.07 -5.26 -4.20
C ILE A 212 18.27 -4.31 -4.27
N SER A 213 18.27 -3.20 -3.53
CA SER A 213 19.32 -2.19 -3.58
C SER A 213 20.69 -2.74 -3.17
N ASN A 214 20.73 -3.72 -2.24
CA ASN A 214 21.97 -4.27 -1.71
C ASN A 214 22.43 -5.57 -2.42
N SER A 215 21.66 -6.10 -3.37
CA SER A 215 21.96 -7.40 -4.01
C SER A 215 22.13 -7.23 -5.52
N PRO A 216 23.37 -7.18 -6.06
CA PRO A 216 23.58 -7.20 -7.50
C PRO A 216 22.91 -8.41 -8.16
N GLY A 217 22.18 -8.17 -9.24
CA GLY A 217 21.39 -9.18 -9.94
C GLY A 217 19.97 -9.35 -9.41
N ALA A 218 19.59 -8.64 -8.34
CA ALA A 218 18.24 -8.72 -7.81
C ALA A 218 17.19 -8.12 -8.75
N ILE A 219 16.00 -8.73 -8.75
CA ILE A 219 14.76 -8.24 -9.32
C ILE A 219 13.62 -8.55 -8.36
N GLY A 220 12.70 -7.63 -8.17
CA GLY A 220 11.56 -7.83 -7.29
C GLY A 220 10.45 -6.84 -7.59
N TYR A 221 9.45 -6.78 -6.73
CA TYR A 221 8.31 -5.89 -6.86
C TYR A 221 8.17 -5.01 -5.63
N VAL A 222 7.99 -3.71 -5.87
CA VAL A 222 7.96 -2.68 -4.82
C VAL A 222 6.93 -1.63 -5.21
N GLU A 223 6.21 -1.09 -4.24
CA GLU A 223 5.33 0.04 -4.48
C GLU A 223 6.13 1.26 -4.95
N LEU A 224 5.55 2.07 -5.85
CA LEU A 224 6.21 3.14 -6.59
C LEU A 224 6.92 4.17 -5.70
N ALA A 225 6.31 4.60 -4.59
CA ALA A 225 6.92 5.62 -3.72
C ALA A 225 8.27 5.17 -3.16
N TYR A 226 8.42 3.89 -2.83
CA TYR A 226 9.71 3.34 -2.38
C TYR A 226 10.74 3.29 -3.50
N VAL A 227 10.31 3.05 -4.75
CA VAL A 227 11.21 3.06 -5.92
C VAL A 227 11.75 4.45 -6.16
N ILE A 228 10.90 5.47 -6.09
CA ILE A 228 11.28 6.88 -6.27
C ILE A 228 12.19 7.35 -5.12
N GLU A 229 11.79 7.10 -3.87
CA GLU A 229 12.52 7.52 -2.69
C GLU A 229 13.95 6.92 -2.64
N ASN A 230 14.10 5.66 -3.07
CA ASN A 230 15.38 4.97 -3.07
C ASN A 230 16.12 5.04 -4.43
N HIS A 231 15.63 5.81 -5.40
CA HIS A 231 16.21 5.97 -6.74
C HIS A 231 16.50 4.63 -7.44
N MET A 232 15.59 3.67 -7.29
CA MET A 232 15.77 2.32 -7.81
C MET A 232 15.48 2.26 -9.31
N PRO A 233 16.28 1.58 -10.11
CA PRO A 233 15.90 1.24 -11.48
C PRO A 233 14.66 0.33 -11.51
N ALA A 234 13.71 0.62 -12.39
CA ALA A 234 12.52 -0.18 -12.61
C ALA A 234 12.27 -0.42 -14.10
N ALA A 235 11.58 -1.51 -14.43
CA ALA A 235 11.32 -1.91 -15.80
C ALA A 235 10.11 -1.17 -16.38
N ALA A 236 10.16 -0.84 -17.68
CA ALA A 236 9.00 -0.52 -18.48
C ALA A 236 8.32 -1.83 -18.91
N LEU A 237 7.06 -2.00 -18.55
CA LEU A 237 6.30 -3.23 -18.83
C LEU A 237 5.45 -3.09 -20.09
N LEU A 238 5.46 -4.12 -20.93
CA LEU A 238 4.54 -4.20 -22.06
C LEU A 238 3.12 -4.40 -21.54
N ASN A 239 2.23 -3.47 -21.87
CA ASN A 239 0.82 -3.55 -21.47
C ASN A 239 -0.06 -4.19 -22.55
N ARG A 240 -1.32 -4.47 -22.24
CA ARG A 240 -2.30 -5.03 -23.20
C ARG A 240 -2.60 -4.12 -24.39
N GLY A 241 -2.33 -2.81 -24.27
CA GLY A 241 -2.43 -1.85 -25.36
C GLY A 241 -1.23 -1.87 -26.30
N GLY A 242 -0.25 -2.77 -26.11
CA GLY A 242 0.93 -2.93 -26.95
C GLY A 242 2.00 -1.85 -26.78
N LYS A 243 2.03 -1.21 -25.61
CA LYS A 243 3.02 -0.17 -25.27
C LYS A 243 3.84 -0.58 -24.05
N TYR A 244 5.14 -0.23 -24.08
CA TYR A 244 5.95 -0.27 -22.88
C TYR A 244 5.65 0.98 -22.04
N VAL A 245 5.27 0.76 -20.78
CA VAL A 245 4.88 1.82 -19.83
C VAL A 245 5.70 1.64 -18.57
N GLU A 246 6.38 2.70 -18.15
CA GLU A 246 7.00 2.79 -16.83
C GLU A 246 5.93 3.01 -15.77
N ASP A 247 6.20 2.56 -14.53
CA ASP A 247 5.32 2.85 -13.42
C ASP A 247 5.31 4.36 -13.13
N GLY A 248 4.13 4.85 -12.84
CA GLY A 248 3.93 6.27 -12.56
C GLY A 248 2.46 6.66 -12.46
N PRO A 249 2.18 7.80 -11.82
CA PRO A 249 0.80 8.23 -11.53
C PRO A 249 -0.12 8.30 -12.77
N SER A 250 0.42 8.65 -13.93
CA SER A 250 -0.36 8.74 -15.18
C SER A 250 -0.85 7.37 -15.65
N GLY A 251 0.02 6.36 -15.62
CA GLY A 251 -0.31 4.98 -16.02
C GLY A 251 -1.31 4.32 -15.08
N VAL A 252 -1.16 4.55 -13.78
CA VAL A 252 -2.07 4.06 -12.74
C VAL A 252 -3.45 4.73 -12.88
N ARG A 253 -3.50 6.06 -13.09
CA ARG A 253 -4.76 6.79 -13.34
C ARG A 253 -5.47 6.28 -14.58
N ALA A 254 -4.73 6.02 -15.66
CA ALA A 254 -5.29 5.45 -16.88
C ALA A 254 -5.88 4.06 -16.63
N ALA A 255 -5.22 3.20 -15.85
CA ALA A 255 -5.75 1.89 -15.46
C ALA A 255 -7.04 2.02 -14.64
N ALA A 256 -7.09 2.92 -13.66
CA ALA A 256 -8.28 3.17 -12.85
C ALA A 256 -9.48 3.66 -13.69
N ALA A 257 -9.23 4.52 -14.69
CA ALA A 257 -10.27 5.02 -15.59
C ALA A 257 -10.96 3.93 -16.43
N THR A 258 -10.32 2.76 -16.62
CA THR A 258 -10.93 1.62 -17.32
C THR A 258 -12.02 0.92 -16.50
N LYS A 259 -12.08 1.17 -15.19
CA LYS A 259 -13.04 0.56 -14.26
C LYS A 259 -13.65 1.65 -13.36
N PRO A 260 -14.67 2.37 -13.83
CA PRO A 260 -15.30 3.43 -13.05
C PRO A 260 -16.07 2.90 -11.83
N GLU A 261 -16.55 1.65 -11.87
CA GLU A 261 -17.26 1.03 -10.75
C GLU A 261 -16.32 0.13 -9.96
N VAL A 262 -16.06 0.51 -8.72
CA VAL A 262 -15.18 -0.20 -7.79
C VAL A 262 -15.96 -0.61 -6.55
N SER A 263 -15.69 -1.81 -6.05
CA SER A 263 -16.19 -2.32 -4.77
C SER A 263 -15.21 -3.31 -4.18
N ALA A 264 -15.40 -3.71 -2.92
CA ALA A 264 -14.57 -4.74 -2.28
C ALA A 264 -14.59 -6.11 -3.00
N THR A 265 -15.58 -6.37 -3.85
CA THR A 265 -15.68 -7.60 -4.64
C THR A 265 -15.35 -7.41 -6.12
N ASN A 266 -15.20 -6.15 -6.58
CA ASN A 266 -14.89 -5.79 -7.96
C ASN A 266 -13.87 -4.64 -8.01
N PHE A 267 -12.64 -4.88 -7.58
CA PHE A 267 -11.62 -3.84 -7.34
C PHE A 267 -10.43 -3.87 -8.31
N SER A 268 -10.08 -5.04 -8.86
CA SER A 268 -8.83 -5.20 -9.59
C SER A 268 -8.82 -4.41 -10.91
N ILE A 269 -7.83 -3.56 -11.05
CA ILE A 269 -7.49 -2.79 -12.26
C ILE A 269 -6.19 -3.29 -12.90
N VAL A 270 -5.72 -4.45 -12.47
CA VAL A 270 -4.53 -5.12 -12.99
C VAL A 270 -4.76 -5.54 -14.45
N ASP A 271 -3.72 -5.38 -15.28
CA ASP A 271 -3.71 -5.76 -16.69
C ASP A 271 -4.86 -5.11 -17.49
N SER A 272 -5.17 -3.85 -17.17
CA SER A 272 -6.19 -3.07 -17.86
C SER A 272 -5.84 -2.83 -19.34
N ASN A 273 -6.85 -2.90 -20.20
CA ASN A 273 -6.67 -2.79 -21.65
C ASN A 273 -6.74 -1.33 -22.13
N CYS A 274 -5.63 -0.62 -22.06
CA CYS A 274 -5.45 0.68 -22.70
C CYS A 274 -3.96 0.94 -22.98
N ALA A 275 -3.67 1.82 -23.96
CA ALA A 275 -2.31 2.10 -24.38
C ALA A 275 -1.47 2.84 -23.32
N ALA A 276 -2.11 3.61 -22.43
CA ALA A 276 -1.44 4.35 -21.38
C ALA A 276 -1.44 3.62 -20.01
N CYS A 277 -2.15 2.48 -19.89
CA CYS A 277 -2.30 1.79 -18.61
C CYS A 277 -1.00 1.16 -18.13
N TYR A 278 -0.62 1.44 -16.89
CA TYR A 278 0.40 0.66 -16.22
C TYR A 278 -0.19 -0.70 -15.79
N PRO A 279 0.48 -1.84 -16.07
CA PRO A 279 -0.15 -3.16 -15.92
C PRO A 279 -0.39 -3.59 -14.49
N ILE A 280 0.44 -3.13 -13.52
CA ILE A 280 0.39 -3.59 -12.13
C ILE A 280 -0.06 -2.43 -11.24
N ALA A 281 -1.31 -2.02 -11.39
CA ALA A 281 -1.93 -0.94 -10.63
C ALA A 281 -3.01 -1.49 -9.69
N GLY A 282 -3.24 -0.82 -8.56
CA GLY A 282 -4.21 -1.25 -7.57
C GLY A 282 -4.71 -0.13 -6.65
N TYR A 283 -5.77 -0.44 -5.93
CA TYR A 283 -6.31 0.36 -4.83
C TYR A 283 -5.80 -0.17 -3.50
N SER A 284 -5.56 0.73 -2.55
CA SER A 284 -5.42 0.35 -1.16
C SER A 284 -6.67 0.71 -0.36
N TRP A 285 -6.90 0.01 0.73
CA TRP A 285 -8.14 -0.03 1.49
C TRP A 285 -7.87 0.05 2.98
N VAL A 286 -8.76 0.70 3.71
CA VAL A 286 -8.86 0.60 5.16
C VAL A 286 -10.06 -0.25 5.53
N VAL A 287 -9.93 -1.07 6.56
CA VAL A 287 -11.00 -1.88 7.13
C VAL A 287 -11.34 -1.39 8.52
N VAL A 288 -12.63 -1.16 8.78
CA VAL A 288 -13.15 -0.67 10.05
C VAL A 288 -14.44 -1.43 10.43
N TYR A 289 -14.75 -1.48 11.71
CA TYR A 289 -16.05 -2.00 12.15
C TYR A 289 -17.16 -0.94 11.93
N GLN A 290 -18.30 -1.37 11.41
CA GLN A 290 -19.47 -0.51 11.27
C GLN A 290 -19.96 0.01 12.62
N ASN A 291 -19.85 -0.81 13.66
CA ASN A 291 -20.24 -0.49 15.03
C ASN A 291 -18.97 -0.52 15.93
N PRO A 292 -18.18 0.56 15.99
CA PRO A 292 -17.05 0.61 16.91
C PRO A 292 -17.49 0.40 18.37
N ALA A 293 -16.69 -0.35 19.14
CA ALA A 293 -17.00 -0.60 20.54
C ALA A 293 -16.91 0.67 21.40
N ASP A 294 -15.96 1.53 21.09
CA ASP A 294 -15.80 2.87 21.66
C ASP A 294 -16.32 3.89 20.64
N LYS A 295 -17.44 4.54 20.97
CA LYS A 295 -18.13 5.47 20.07
C LYS A 295 -17.37 6.77 19.86
N GLU A 296 -16.71 7.29 20.87
CA GLU A 296 -15.92 8.52 20.79
C GLU A 296 -14.68 8.29 19.89
N ARG A 297 -13.94 7.20 20.12
CA ARG A 297 -12.84 6.82 19.24
C ARG A 297 -13.32 6.51 17.82
N GLY A 298 -14.47 5.85 17.68
CA GLY A 298 -15.09 5.56 16.39
C GLY A 298 -15.42 6.84 15.61
N LYS A 299 -15.91 7.88 16.29
CA LYS A 299 -16.18 9.18 15.70
C LYS A 299 -14.87 9.82 15.19
N VAL A 300 -13.84 9.88 16.01
CA VAL A 300 -12.54 10.45 15.63
C VAL A 300 -11.94 9.67 14.45
N LEU A 301 -12.05 8.33 14.44
CA LEU A 301 -11.61 7.50 13.33
C LEU A 301 -12.40 7.79 12.04
N LYS A 302 -13.73 7.93 12.13
CA LYS A 302 -14.58 8.29 10.99
C LYS A 302 -14.21 9.66 10.42
N ASP A 303 -13.97 10.64 11.28
CA ASP A 303 -13.58 11.99 10.89
C ASP A 303 -12.20 11.98 10.19
N LEU A 304 -11.21 11.28 10.76
CA LEU A 304 -9.89 11.07 10.16
C LEU A 304 -9.98 10.44 8.77
N LEU A 305 -10.67 9.31 8.64
CA LEU A 305 -10.76 8.59 7.37
C LEU A 305 -11.59 9.36 6.33
N SER A 306 -12.61 10.11 6.77
CA SER A 306 -13.35 11.01 5.90
C SER A 306 -12.48 12.14 5.38
N TRP A 307 -11.59 12.68 6.21
CA TRP A 307 -10.60 13.67 5.79
C TRP A 307 -9.56 13.06 4.83
N VAL A 308 -9.03 11.86 5.12
CA VAL A 308 -8.11 11.14 4.20
C VAL A 308 -8.73 10.96 2.82
N ALA A 309 -10.01 10.58 2.75
CA ALA A 309 -10.74 10.40 1.50
C ALA A 309 -11.31 11.70 0.90
N SER A 310 -11.07 12.86 1.51
CA SER A 310 -11.47 14.18 0.99
C SER A 310 -10.45 14.72 -0.02
N PRO A 311 -10.80 15.76 -0.81
CA PRO A 311 -9.84 16.41 -1.70
C PRO A 311 -8.53 16.83 -1.01
N ASN A 312 -8.59 17.35 0.23
CA ASN A 312 -7.40 17.75 0.97
C ASN A 312 -6.47 16.58 1.32
N GLY A 313 -7.03 15.45 1.77
CA GLY A 313 -6.26 14.23 2.04
C GLY A 313 -5.68 13.63 0.75
N GLN A 314 -6.44 13.69 -0.33
CA GLN A 314 -6.04 13.16 -1.64
C GLN A 314 -4.98 14.03 -2.35
N GLU A 315 -4.90 15.34 -2.05
CA GLU A 315 -3.81 16.20 -2.52
C GLU A 315 -2.46 15.74 -1.97
N ILE A 316 -2.42 15.24 -0.73
CA ILE A 316 -1.20 14.68 -0.12
C ILE A 316 -0.74 13.43 -0.89
N ALA A 317 -1.68 12.57 -1.29
CA ALA A 317 -1.35 11.40 -2.11
C ALA A 317 -0.66 11.81 -3.41
N GLY A 318 -1.19 12.81 -4.11
CA GLY A 318 -0.60 13.33 -5.34
C GLY A 318 0.81 13.92 -5.16
N GLY A 319 1.10 14.47 -4.00
CA GLY A 319 2.42 15.02 -3.66
C GLY A 319 3.49 13.96 -3.31
N LEU A 320 3.10 12.69 -3.20
CA LEU A 320 3.95 11.55 -2.86
C LEU A 320 3.99 10.47 -3.96
N ASP A 321 3.67 10.85 -5.20
CA ASP A 321 3.63 9.96 -6.37
C ASP A 321 2.57 8.85 -6.30
N TYR A 322 1.66 8.90 -5.31
CA TYR A 322 0.42 8.12 -5.34
C TYR A 322 -0.60 8.76 -6.29
N VAL A 323 -1.61 8.00 -6.63
CA VAL A 323 -2.73 8.53 -7.41
C VAL A 323 -3.92 8.78 -6.48
N PRO A 324 -4.40 10.04 -6.42
CA PRO A 324 -5.64 10.34 -5.73
C PRO A 324 -6.79 9.47 -6.25
N LEU A 325 -7.68 9.08 -5.36
CA LEU A 325 -8.92 8.39 -5.72
C LEU A 325 -9.70 9.22 -6.77
N PRO A 326 -10.22 8.61 -7.84
CA PRO A 326 -11.20 9.27 -8.70
C PRO A 326 -12.41 9.79 -7.91
N GLU A 327 -13.03 10.88 -8.33
CA GLU A 327 -14.13 11.53 -7.59
C GLU A 327 -15.27 10.57 -7.22
N ASN A 328 -15.66 9.68 -8.14
CA ASN A 328 -16.67 8.66 -7.88
C ASN A 328 -16.22 7.64 -6.81
N VAL A 329 -14.93 7.36 -6.70
CA VAL A 329 -14.37 6.46 -5.67
C VAL A 329 -14.20 7.20 -4.34
N GLN A 330 -13.87 8.50 -4.35
CA GLN A 330 -13.93 9.35 -3.15
C GLN A 330 -15.37 9.37 -2.59
N ALA A 331 -16.36 9.56 -3.47
CA ALA A 331 -17.77 9.51 -3.07
C ALA A 331 -18.17 8.14 -2.50
N LEU A 332 -17.66 7.04 -3.07
CA LEU A 332 -17.84 5.69 -2.53
C LEU A 332 -17.23 5.57 -1.12
N ALA A 333 -16.01 6.06 -0.92
CA ALA A 333 -15.35 6.04 0.38
C ALA A 333 -16.18 6.80 1.43
N GLN A 334 -16.62 8.02 1.11
CA GLN A 334 -17.47 8.82 2.00
C GLN A 334 -18.81 8.14 2.31
N LYS A 335 -19.46 7.56 1.31
CA LYS A 335 -20.71 6.80 1.48
C LYS A 335 -20.52 5.57 2.37
N THR A 336 -19.38 4.89 2.25
CA THR A 336 -19.06 3.73 3.07
C THR A 336 -18.80 4.16 4.52
N LEU A 337 -18.01 5.22 4.74
CA LEU A 337 -17.76 5.77 6.07
C LEU A 337 -19.02 6.30 6.75
N ALA A 338 -19.99 6.84 5.97
CA ALA A 338 -21.26 7.28 6.51
C ALA A 338 -22.06 6.15 7.20
N GLN A 339 -21.78 4.89 6.86
CA GLN A 339 -22.40 3.71 7.48
C GLN A 339 -21.83 3.37 8.87
N MET A 340 -20.72 4.03 9.29
CA MET A 340 -20.25 3.87 10.67
C MET A 340 -21.24 4.49 11.65
N HIS A 341 -21.71 3.69 12.58
CA HIS A 341 -22.62 4.07 13.66
C HIS A 341 -21.79 4.48 14.88
N VAL A 342 -21.41 5.75 14.94
CA VAL A 342 -20.60 6.37 15.99
C VAL A 342 -21.44 7.23 16.90
#